data_cc48a20e457b598ddcb70ac7109a0680
#
_entry.id   cc48a20e457b598ddcb70ac7109a0680
#
_cell.length_a   1.000
_cell.length_b   1.000
_cell.length_c   1.000
_cell.angle_alpha   90.00
_cell.angle_beta   90.00
_cell.angle_gamma   90.00
#
_symmetry.space_group_name_H-M   'P 1'
#
loop_
_entity.id
_entity.type
_entity.pdbx_description
1 polymer ?
#
loop_
_entity_poly.entity_id
_entity_poly.type
_entity_poly.pdbx_seq_one_letter_code
_entity_poly.pdbx_strand_id
1 'polypeptide(L)'
;MKTILKSLLTLMVLSMTLISCDNDDYTLDPEIALTGSLESPSNSETIEIDLENGENIIFSWTPAQANDGGTILYTIKFDRPGEDFSDPLYTSPSDNGGGATTFTMSNSRLNIIAAEAGIQQLETGDVAWTVEASSSYFRENFAEPATLSLMRPEGLAIFPEYMYVYGSATEASDIPNAVAFKQISNQLPNDNFQPGVFESVTRLSPGEFYIVNGNNASAEDLTHYYINSEGKIRSGDDPTTFDMEEGVYRVRMDLAKATISFVEISNIQLYILANQAVKADLQYIGNHTFEATNAYFEFLTPESPDAPDWLGWEE
;
A
#
# COMPACT_ATOMS: atom_id res chain seq x y z
N MET A 1 43.15 70.98 35.40
CA MET A 1 42.91 70.71 33.97
C MET A 1 42.94 69.25 33.60
N LYS A 2 43.92 68.46 34.01
CA LYS A 2 43.99 67.03 33.62
C LYS A 2 42.86 66.14 34.16
N THR A 3 42.31 66.43 35.32
CA THR A 3 41.20 65.71 35.94
C THR A 3 39.85 65.99 35.28
N ILE A 4 39.60 67.25 34.92
CA ILE A 4 38.38 67.65 34.19
C ILE A 4 38.35 67.06 32.79
N LEU A 5 39.49 67.01 32.09
CA LEU A 5 39.59 66.42 30.78
C LEU A 5 39.35 64.90 30.80
N LYS A 6 39.84 64.18 31.82
CA LYS A 6 39.54 62.76 32.04
C LYS A 6 38.10 62.48 32.34
N SER A 7 37.44 63.33 33.17
CA SER A 7 36.03 63.20 33.46
C SER A 7 35.14 63.45 32.25
N LEU A 8 35.51 64.44 31.41
CA LEU A 8 34.79 64.71 30.17
C LEU A 8 34.93 63.58 29.16
N LEU A 9 36.16 62.97 29.06
CA LEU A 9 36.41 61.86 28.15
C LEU A 9 35.63 60.61 28.60
N THR A 10 35.56 60.34 29.91
CA THR A 10 34.77 59.25 30.47
C THR A 10 33.27 59.39 30.26
N LEU A 11 32.76 60.61 30.37
CA LEU A 11 31.35 60.92 30.10
C LEU A 11 31.02 60.80 28.63
N MET A 12 31.95 61.16 27.73
CA MET A 12 31.77 61.05 26.27
C MET A 12 31.80 59.58 25.81
N VAL A 13 32.63 58.72 26.41
CA VAL A 13 32.63 57.28 26.13
C VAL A 13 31.37 56.59 26.68
N LEU A 14 30.86 57.01 27.82
CA LEU A 14 29.66 56.45 28.40
C LEU A 14 28.40 56.87 27.60
N SER A 15 28.40 58.04 26.93
CA SER A 15 27.28 58.45 26.05
C SER A 15 27.27 57.73 24.68
N MET A 16 28.37 57.15 24.23
CA MET A 16 28.45 56.37 22.98
C MET A 16 27.91 54.94 23.14
N THR A 17 27.74 54.46 24.36
CA THR A 17 27.21 53.08 24.60
C THR A 17 25.66 53.02 24.66
N LEU A 18 24.95 54.14 24.54
CA LEU A 18 23.49 54.20 24.59
C LEU A 18 22.83 54.33 23.20
N ILE A 19 23.61 54.27 22.12
CA ILE A 19 23.06 54.26 20.79
C ILE A 19 23.22 52.85 20.20
N SER A 20 22.66 51.88 20.84
CA SER A 20 22.56 50.55 20.24
C SER A 20 21.37 49.83 20.87
N CYS A 21 20.26 50.09 20.30
CA CYS A 21 19.17 49.19 20.01
C CYS A 21 18.18 50.00 19.17
N ASP A 22 18.39 50.08 17.89
CA ASP A 22 17.24 50.06 16.99
C ASP A 22 16.58 48.74 17.28
N ASN A 23 15.51 48.78 18.09
CA ASN A 23 14.50 47.74 18.00
C ASN A 23 13.87 47.91 16.62
N ASP A 24 14.49 47.36 15.63
CA ASP A 24 13.70 46.85 14.54
C ASP A 24 12.76 45.84 15.19
N ASP A 25 11.57 46.27 15.55
CA ASP A 25 10.45 45.40 15.78
C ASP A 25 10.26 44.61 14.46
N TYR A 26 10.97 43.52 14.35
CA TYR A 26 10.64 42.47 13.39
C TYR A 26 9.27 41.97 13.83
N THR A 27 8.23 42.63 13.39
CA THR A 27 6.90 42.05 13.35
C THR A 27 6.99 40.95 12.35
N LEU A 28 7.18 39.71 12.85
CA LEU A 28 6.97 38.51 12.04
C LEU A 28 5.53 38.61 11.52
N ASP A 29 5.37 38.98 10.29
CA ASP A 29 4.10 38.87 9.58
C ASP A 29 4.14 37.54 8.82
N PRO A 30 3.65 36.44 9.44
CA PRO A 30 3.72 35.12 8.85
C PRO A 30 2.61 34.88 7.81
N GLU A 31 1.85 35.88 7.42
CA GLU A 31 0.81 35.69 6.42
C GLU A 31 1.40 35.19 5.11
N ILE A 32 0.83 34.10 4.62
CA ILE A 32 1.18 33.51 3.32
C ILE A 32 0.33 34.19 2.26
N ALA A 33 0.96 34.80 1.27
CA ALA A 33 0.25 35.29 0.09
C ALA A 33 0.14 34.16 -0.94
N LEU A 34 -1.06 33.69 -1.18
CA LEU A 34 -1.35 32.74 -2.24
C LEU A 34 -1.51 33.49 -3.56
N THR A 35 -0.44 33.63 -4.33
CA THR A 35 -0.42 34.34 -5.62
C THR A 35 -0.47 33.42 -6.82
N GLY A 36 -0.65 32.11 -6.60
CA GLY A 36 -0.56 31.13 -7.66
C GLY A 36 -1.74 30.17 -7.75
N SER A 37 -1.61 29.18 -8.60
CA SER A 37 -2.62 28.18 -8.90
C SER A 37 -2.00 26.79 -8.98
N LEU A 38 -2.84 25.78 -8.88
CA LEU A 38 -2.48 24.40 -9.24
C LEU A 38 -2.28 24.36 -10.77
N GLU A 39 -1.18 23.74 -11.22
CA GLU A 39 -0.79 23.75 -12.63
C GLU A 39 -0.97 22.41 -13.32
N SER A 40 -0.46 21.34 -12.68
CA SER A 40 -0.50 19.99 -13.25
C SER A 40 -0.79 18.96 -12.14
N PRO A 41 -1.60 17.94 -12.43
CA PRO A 41 -2.48 17.78 -13.58
C PRO A 41 -3.50 18.91 -13.71
N SER A 42 -3.96 19.17 -14.94
CA SER A 42 -4.97 20.21 -15.22
C SER A 42 -6.29 19.88 -14.52
N ASN A 43 -7.05 20.90 -14.15
CA ASN A 43 -8.39 20.68 -13.58
C ASN A 43 -9.28 19.86 -14.54
N SER A 44 -9.91 18.80 -14.02
CA SER A 44 -10.72 17.80 -14.74
C SER A 44 -9.92 16.97 -15.76
N GLU A 45 -8.61 16.87 -15.61
CA GLU A 45 -7.80 15.96 -16.41
C GLU A 45 -8.17 14.50 -16.08
N THR A 46 -8.22 13.66 -17.11
CA THR A 46 -8.47 12.22 -16.94
C THR A 46 -7.13 11.48 -16.93
N ILE A 47 -6.90 10.71 -15.88
CA ILE A 47 -5.74 9.84 -15.70
C ILE A 47 -6.21 8.39 -15.68
N GLU A 48 -5.71 7.60 -16.63
CA GLU A 48 -5.83 6.15 -16.59
C GLU A 48 -4.70 5.59 -15.73
N ILE A 49 -5.07 4.91 -14.65
CA ILE A 49 -4.10 4.36 -13.69
C ILE A 49 -3.50 3.08 -14.26
N ASP A 50 -2.22 3.11 -14.61
CA ASP A 50 -1.46 1.96 -15.11
C ASP A 50 -0.48 1.46 -14.04
N LEU A 51 -0.76 0.29 -13.48
CA LEU A 51 0.05 -0.32 -12.41
C LEU A 51 1.27 -1.08 -12.94
N GLU A 52 1.32 -1.40 -14.23
CA GLU A 52 2.39 -2.23 -14.82
C GLU A 52 3.49 -1.36 -15.46
N ASN A 53 3.10 -0.34 -16.23
CA ASN A 53 4.03 0.45 -17.04
C ASN A 53 3.87 1.96 -16.84
N GLY A 54 2.94 2.39 -15.98
CA GLY A 54 2.64 3.80 -15.78
C GLY A 54 3.82 4.56 -15.16
N GLU A 55 4.18 5.67 -15.78
CA GLU A 55 5.11 6.63 -15.17
C GLU A 55 4.46 7.31 -13.96
N ASN A 56 5.28 7.80 -13.04
CA ASN A 56 4.78 8.56 -11.90
C ASN A 56 4.10 9.84 -12.37
N ILE A 57 3.00 10.19 -11.72
CA ILE A 57 2.27 11.44 -11.98
C ILE A 57 2.93 12.57 -11.20
N ILE A 58 3.21 13.66 -11.88
CA ILE A 58 3.82 14.84 -11.27
C ILE A 58 2.76 15.91 -11.09
N PHE A 59 2.49 16.24 -9.83
CA PHE A 59 1.67 17.39 -9.44
C PHE A 59 2.55 18.62 -9.32
N SER A 60 2.10 19.76 -9.80
CA SER A 60 2.82 21.02 -9.73
C SER A 60 1.90 22.21 -9.47
N TRP A 61 2.46 23.26 -8.90
CA TRP A 61 1.77 24.50 -8.57
C TRP A 61 2.74 25.67 -8.55
N THR A 62 2.22 26.87 -8.67
CA THR A 62 3.01 28.09 -8.50
C THR A 62 3.39 28.32 -7.05
N PRO A 63 4.60 28.82 -6.76
CA PRO A 63 5.04 29.02 -5.40
C PRO A 63 4.22 30.11 -4.68
N ALA A 64 3.81 29.82 -3.46
CA ALA A 64 3.29 30.84 -2.54
C ALA A 64 4.45 31.71 -2.00
N GLN A 65 4.12 32.88 -1.45
CA GLN A 65 5.11 33.79 -0.88
C GLN A 65 4.72 34.10 0.56
N ALA A 66 5.70 34.08 1.47
CA ALA A 66 5.54 34.62 2.81
C ALA A 66 5.93 36.11 2.79
N ASN A 67 5.13 36.97 3.40
CA ASN A 67 5.33 38.41 3.44
C ASN A 67 6.64 38.80 4.17
N ASP A 68 7.10 37.96 5.07
CA ASP A 68 8.36 38.12 5.81
C ASP A 68 9.57 37.49 5.10
N GLY A 69 9.38 36.90 3.91
CA GLY A 69 10.40 36.16 3.18
C GLY A 69 10.79 34.84 3.83
N GLY A 70 9.99 34.32 4.75
CA GLY A 70 10.20 33.04 5.42
C GLY A 70 10.10 31.85 4.47
N THR A 71 10.62 30.73 4.91
CA THR A 71 10.53 29.46 4.16
C THR A 71 9.11 28.94 4.18
N ILE A 72 8.58 28.59 3.01
CA ILE A 72 7.29 27.94 2.86
C ILE A 72 7.50 26.45 2.62
N LEU A 73 6.72 25.65 3.33
CA LEU A 73 6.59 24.21 3.11
C LEU A 73 5.21 23.90 2.55
N TYR A 74 5.14 22.90 1.70
CA TYR A 74 3.92 22.50 1.02
C TYR A 74 3.53 21.08 1.42
N THR A 75 2.21 20.90 1.61
CA THR A 75 1.58 19.60 1.84
C THR A 75 0.48 19.43 0.82
N ILE A 76 0.56 18.37 -0.01
CA ILE A 76 -0.52 18.02 -0.94
C ILE A 76 -1.59 17.23 -0.19
N LYS A 77 -2.85 17.47 -0.53
CA LYS A 77 -4.02 16.80 0.06
C LYS A 77 -4.96 16.31 -1.04
N PHE A 78 -5.52 15.13 -0.83
CA PHE A 78 -6.56 14.56 -1.71
C PHE A 78 -7.80 14.26 -0.90
N ASP A 79 -8.96 14.55 -1.47
CA ASP A 79 -10.25 14.33 -0.83
C ASP A 79 -11.34 14.00 -1.85
N ARG A 80 -12.54 13.68 -1.38
CA ARG A 80 -13.70 13.54 -2.24
C ARG A 80 -14.13 14.89 -2.79
N PRO A 81 -14.66 14.95 -4.01
CA PRO A 81 -15.16 16.21 -4.57
C PRO A 81 -16.22 16.85 -3.67
N GLY A 82 -16.01 18.13 -3.34
CA GLY A 82 -16.91 18.92 -2.51
C GLY A 82 -16.65 18.87 -1.01
N GLU A 83 -15.69 18.08 -0.55
CA GLU A 83 -15.21 18.09 0.83
C GLU A 83 -14.21 19.25 1.06
N ASP A 84 -13.94 19.56 2.33
CA ASP A 84 -13.16 20.75 2.73
C ASP A 84 -11.69 20.48 3.07
N PHE A 85 -11.21 19.26 2.86
CA PHE A 85 -9.86 18.79 3.19
C PHE A 85 -9.51 18.85 4.69
N SER A 86 -10.51 18.85 5.55
CA SER A 86 -10.31 18.75 7.01
C SER A 86 -9.99 17.33 7.46
N ASP A 87 -10.51 16.33 6.76
CA ASP A 87 -10.24 14.89 6.96
C ASP A 87 -9.92 14.23 5.58
N PRO A 88 -8.76 14.58 4.98
CA PRO A 88 -8.46 14.18 3.63
C PRO A 88 -8.17 12.68 3.52
N LEU A 89 -8.52 12.06 2.40
CA LEU A 89 -8.20 10.67 2.07
C LEU A 89 -6.67 10.41 2.07
N TYR A 90 -5.90 11.42 1.64
CA TYR A 90 -4.45 11.32 1.61
C TYR A 90 -3.81 12.68 1.82
N THR A 91 -2.71 12.69 2.55
CA THR A 91 -1.88 13.88 2.76
C THR A 91 -0.40 13.50 2.76
N SER A 92 0.44 14.34 2.17
CA SER A 92 1.89 14.14 2.16
C SER A 92 2.62 15.48 1.99
N PRO A 93 3.80 15.64 2.62
CA PRO A 93 4.71 16.71 2.24
C PRO A 93 5.04 16.62 0.75
N SER A 94 5.23 17.77 0.09
CA SER A 94 5.71 17.80 -1.29
C SER A 94 7.13 17.23 -1.42
N ASP A 95 7.60 17.08 -2.64
CA ASP A 95 8.96 16.62 -2.90
C ASP A 95 10.00 17.46 -2.14
N ASN A 96 11.17 16.89 -1.92
CA ASN A 96 12.23 17.51 -1.13
C ASN A 96 11.82 17.89 0.31
N GLY A 97 11.03 16.99 0.95
CA GLY A 97 10.61 17.16 2.34
C GLY A 97 9.68 18.35 2.58
N GLY A 98 8.85 18.68 1.60
CA GLY A 98 7.91 19.80 1.65
C GLY A 98 8.43 21.09 1.01
N GLY A 99 9.67 21.13 0.57
CA GLY A 99 10.28 22.34 0.04
C GLY A 99 10.12 22.58 -1.46
N ALA A 100 9.60 21.62 -2.21
CA ALA A 100 9.37 21.73 -3.64
C ALA A 100 7.94 22.16 -3.96
N THR A 101 7.75 22.80 -5.11
CA THR A 101 6.42 23.09 -5.68
C THR A 101 5.95 21.97 -6.61
N THR A 102 6.43 20.75 -6.36
CA THR A 102 6.06 19.53 -7.05
C THR A 102 5.84 18.41 -6.07
N PHE A 103 5.04 17.44 -6.48
CA PHE A 103 4.86 16.19 -5.78
C PHE A 103 4.77 15.03 -6.76
N THR A 104 5.61 14.02 -6.56
CA THR A 104 5.69 12.84 -7.41
C THR A 104 4.91 11.70 -6.81
N MET A 105 3.85 11.25 -7.48
CA MET A 105 2.97 10.17 -7.01
C MET A 105 3.02 8.96 -7.92
N SER A 106 3.13 7.77 -7.33
CA SER A 106 3.02 6.51 -8.08
C SER A 106 1.56 6.17 -8.43
N ASN A 107 1.37 5.46 -9.55
CA ASN A 107 0.06 4.94 -9.95
C ASN A 107 -0.58 4.05 -8.86
N SER A 108 0.23 3.27 -8.15
CA SER A 108 -0.27 2.44 -7.04
C SER A 108 -0.88 3.27 -5.92
N ARG A 109 -0.24 4.39 -5.53
CA ARG A 109 -0.79 5.28 -4.51
C ARG A 109 -2.06 5.97 -5.00
N LEU A 110 -2.06 6.42 -6.25
CA LEU A 110 -3.25 7.06 -6.83
C LEU A 110 -4.44 6.09 -6.92
N ASN A 111 -4.19 4.80 -7.22
CA ASN A 111 -5.22 3.75 -7.19
C ASN A 111 -5.82 3.53 -5.79
N ILE A 112 -5.00 3.61 -4.73
CA ILE A 112 -5.49 3.53 -3.35
C ILE A 112 -6.40 4.72 -3.04
N ILE A 113 -5.98 5.95 -3.36
CA ILE A 113 -6.79 7.15 -3.14
C ILE A 113 -8.12 7.06 -3.90
N ALA A 114 -8.09 6.62 -5.15
CA ALA A 114 -9.30 6.43 -5.95
C ALA A 114 -10.27 5.39 -5.30
N ALA A 115 -9.73 4.28 -4.76
CA ALA A 115 -10.53 3.29 -4.07
C ALA A 115 -11.15 3.84 -2.78
N GLU A 116 -10.40 4.59 -1.98
CA GLU A 116 -10.87 5.24 -0.75
C GLU A 116 -11.90 6.35 -1.03
N ALA A 117 -11.82 6.97 -2.22
CA ALA A 117 -12.85 7.87 -2.72
C ALA A 117 -14.14 7.16 -3.12
N GLY A 118 -14.15 5.82 -3.20
CA GLY A 118 -15.30 4.99 -3.54
C GLY A 118 -15.41 4.63 -5.03
N ILE A 119 -14.41 4.98 -5.84
CA ILE A 119 -14.39 4.60 -7.26
C ILE A 119 -14.16 3.09 -7.37
N GLN A 120 -15.05 2.38 -8.08
CA GLN A 120 -14.95 0.93 -8.24
C GLN A 120 -13.93 0.54 -9.31
N GLN A 121 -13.57 -0.73 -9.35
CA GLN A 121 -12.71 -1.31 -10.40
C GLN A 121 -13.30 -1.06 -11.78
N LEU A 122 -12.48 -0.69 -12.76
CA LEU A 122 -12.87 -0.37 -14.14
C LEU A 122 -13.82 0.83 -14.28
N GLU A 123 -14.06 1.56 -13.22
CA GLU A 123 -14.85 2.78 -13.26
C GLU A 123 -13.97 4.03 -13.29
N THR A 124 -14.53 5.08 -13.85
CA THR A 124 -13.97 6.43 -13.79
C THR A 124 -14.76 7.24 -12.78
N GLY A 125 -14.04 7.92 -11.90
CA GLY A 125 -14.65 8.80 -10.92
C GLY A 125 -13.71 9.95 -10.55
N ASP A 126 -14.21 10.90 -9.80
CA ASP A 126 -13.51 12.13 -9.51
C ASP A 126 -12.90 12.13 -8.11
N VAL A 127 -11.71 12.72 -7.99
CA VAL A 127 -11.01 13.02 -6.74
C VAL A 127 -10.59 14.48 -6.77
N ALA A 128 -10.81 15.20 -5.68
CA ALA A 128 -10.33 16.56 -5.52
C ALA A 128 -8.92 16.59 -4.92
N TRP A 129 -8.10 17.57 -5.30
CA TRP A 129 -6.80 17.77 -4.68
C TRP A 129 -6.51 19.25 -4.50
N THR A 130 -5.70 19.54 -3.47
CA THR A 130 -5.23 20.89 -3.18
C THR A 130 -3.85 20.83 -2.55
N VAL A 131 -3.27 22.01 -2.31
CA VAL A 131 -1.99 22.19 -1.63
C VAL A 131 -2.18 23.12 -0.44
N GLU A 132 -1.73 22.69 0.73
CA GLU A 132 -1.57 23.56 1.88
C GLU A 132 -0.16 24.15 1.87
N ALA A 133 -0.06 25.47 1.88
CA ALA A 133 1.19 26.19 2.12
C ALA A 133 1.30 26.53 3.62
N SER A 134 2.47 26.35 4.20
CA SER A 134 2.72 26.63 5.61
C SER A 134 4.02 27.41 5.82
N SER A 135 3.97 28.43 6.67
CA SER A 135 5.14 29.18 7.12
C SER A 135 5.02 29.40 8.63
N SER A 136 6.00 28.91 9.39
CA SER A 136 6.02 29.00 10.86
C SER A 136 4.71 28.52 11.51
N TYR A 137 3.79 29.42 11.85
CA TYR A 137 2.52 29.12 12.52
C TYR A 137 1.30 29.27 11.61
N PHE A 138 1.49 29.76 10.40
CA PHE A 138 0.41 30.02 9.47
C PHE A 138 0.30 28.88 8.44
N ARG A 139 -0.94 28.48 8.13
CA ARG A 139 -1.25 27.45 7.15
C ARG A 139 -2.48 27.85 6.36
N GLU A 140 -2.43 27.70 5.06
CA GLU A 140 -3.55 27.99 4.20
C GLU A 140 -3.58 27.03 3.01
N ASN A 141 -4.76 26.50 2.71
CA ASN A 141 -4.98 25.74 1.48
C ASN A 141 -5.12 26.70 0.30
N PHE A 142 -4.68 26.26 -0.87
CA PHE A 142 -4.97 26.98 -2.11
C PHE A 142 -6.49 27.12 -2.28
N ALA A 143 -6.93 28.33 -2.65
CA ALA A 143 -8.34 28.70 -2.61
C ALA A 143 -9.22 27.90 -3.59
N GLU A 144 -8.65 27.41 -4.66
CA GLU A 144 -9.37 26.67 -5.70
C GLU A 144 -8.76 25.27 -5.83
N PRO A 145 -9.35 24.24 -5.21
CA PRO A 145 -8.93 22.87 -5.43
C PRO A 145 -9.20 22.45 -6.89
N ALA A 146 -8.36 21.58 -7.40
CA ALA A 146 -8.56 20.96 -8.70
C ALA A 146 -9.20 19.58 -8.56
N THR A 147 -9.89 19.14 -9.59
CA THR A 147 -10.49 17.81 -9.69
C THR A 147 -9.72 16.98 -10.72
N LEU A 148 -9.54 15.70 -10.44
CA LEU A 148 -9.01 14.69 -11.36
C LEU A 148 -10.09 13.64 -11.62
N SER A 149 -10.25 13.22 -12.86
CA SER A 149 -11.02 12.04 -13.24
C SER A 149 -10.07 10.85 -13.31
N LEU A 150 -10.23 9.88 -12.40
CA LEU A 150 -9.37 8.72 -12.29
C LEU A 150 -10.06 7.47 -12.81
N MET A 151 -9.51 6.86 -13.84
CA MET A 151 -9.94 5.54 -14.32
C MET A 151 -9.14 4.47 -13.61
N ARG A 152 -9.83 3.65 -12.80
CA ARG A 152 -9.19 2.58 -12.03
C ARG A 152 -8.95 1.32 -12.86
N PRO A 153 -7.79 0.64 -12.63
CA PRO A 153 -7.51 -0.65 -13.25
C PRO A 153 -8.42 -1.75 -12.70
N GLU A 154 -8.30 -2.93 -13.28
CA GLU A 154 -9.11 -4.10 -12.98
C GLU A 154 -8.86 -4.69 -11.57
N GLY A 155 -7.64 -4.51 -11.04
CA GLY A 155 -7.25 -5.08 -9.75
C GLY A 155 -7.79 -4.33 -8.53
N LEU A 156 -7.70 -4.97 -7.37
CA LEU A 156 -7.94 -4.32 -6.09
C LEU A 156 -6.81 -3.33 -5.78
N ALA A 157 -7.13 -2.24 -5.10
CA ALA A 157 -6.14 -1.26 -4.64
C ALA A 157 -5.71 -1.51 -3.18
N ILE A 158 -6.63 -2.00 -2.37
CA ILE A 158 -6.43 -2.30 -0.95
C ILE A 158 -6.55 -3.82 -0.81
N PHE A 159 -5.54 -4.44 -0.21
CA PHE A 159 -5.49 -5.89 -0.05
C PHE A 159 -5.85 -6.28 1.36
N PRO A 160 -6.74 -7.28 1.54
CA PRO A 160 -7.00 -7.85 2.85
C PRO A 160 -5.76 -8.55 3.41
N GLU A 161 -5.67 -8.62 4.72
CA GLU A 161 -4.59 -9.35 5.41
C GLU A 161 -4.78 -10.86 5.29
N TYR A 162 -6.03 -11.32 5.26
CA TYR A 162 -6.40 -12.72 5.21
C TYR A 162 -7.40 -12.97 4.10
N MET A 163 -7.35 -14.18 3.54
CA MET A 163 -8.32 -14.67 2.55
C MET A 163 -8.71 -16.11 2.88
N TYR A 164 -9.97 -16.43 2.67
CA TYR A 164 -10.55 -17.74 2.95
C TYR A 164 -11.55 -18.11 1.85
N VAL A 165 -11.77 -19.45 1.70
CA VAL A 165 -12.85 -19.96 0.84
C VAL A 165 -13.71 -20.94 1.63
N TYR A 166 -15.00 -20.93 1.36
CA TYR A 166 -15.98 -21.89 1.89
C TYR A 166 -17.08 -22.13 0.87
N GLY A 167 -17.82 -23.22 1.02
CA GLY A 167 -18.95 -23.56 0.15
C GLY A 167 -18.94 -25.02 -0.25
N SER A 168 -19.92 -25.43 -1.05
CA SER A 168 -20.09 -26.85 -1.43
C SER A 168 -18.98 -27.40 -2.30
N ALA A 169 -18.21 -26.51 -2.96
CA ALA A 169 -17.06 -26.90 -3.78
C ALA A 169 -15.78 -27.10 -2.97
N THR A 170 -15.75 -26.76 -1.67
CA THR A 170 -14.55 -26.76 -0.83
C THR A 170 -14.66 -27.76 0.33
N GLU A 171 -13.57 -27.92 1.09
CA GLU A 171 -13.55 -28.77 2.30
C GLU A 171 -14.36 -28.19 3.48
N ALA A 172 -14.77 -26.92 3.39
CA ALA A 172 -15.50 -26.21 4.45
C ALA A 172 -16.81 -25.63 3.92
N SER A 173 -17.92 -25.92 4.59
CA SER A 173 -19.25 -25.46 4.19
C SER A 173 -19.64 -24.11 4.77
N ASP A 174 -18.89 -23.56 5.71
CA ASP A 174 -19.22 -22.34 6.45
C ASP A 174 -17.98 -21.47 6.75
N ILE A 175 -18.22 -20.22 7.07
CA ILE A 175 -17.17 -19.22 7.32
C ILE A 175 -16.25 -19.59 8.50
N PRO A 176 -16.75 -20.06 9.68
CA PRO A 176 -15.87 -20.39 10.79
C PRO A 176 -14.85 -21.51 10.50
N ASN A 177 -15.17 -22.39 9.55
CA ASN A 177 -14.30 -23.49 9.14
C ASN A 177 -13.62 -23.23 7.79
N ALA A 178 -13.79 -22.06 7.23
CA ALA A 178 -13.32 -21.71 5.89
C ALA A 178 -11.83 -22.01 5.69
N VAL A 179 -11.49 -22.51 4.51
CA VAL A 179 -10.12 -22.89 4.15
C VAL A 179 -9.28 -21.63 3.96
N ALA A 180 -8.19 -21.49 4.69
CA ALA A 180 -7.34 -20.32 4.66
C ALA A 180 -6.41 -20.30 3.44
N PHE A 181 -6.15 -19.11 2.94
CA PHE A 181 -5.06 -18.85 2.01
C PHE A 181 -3.88 -18.26 2.76
N LYS A 182 -2.68 -18.61 2.31
CA LYS A 182 -1.44 -18.02 2.78
C LYS A 182 -1.04 -16.91 1.82
N GLN A 183 -0.76 -15.73 2.35
CA GLN A 183 -0.14 -14.67 1.56
C GLN A 183 1.27 -15.08 1.17
N ILE A 184 1.57 -15.03 -0.12
CA ILE A 184 2.88 -15.40 -0.64
C ILE A 184 3.70 -14.12 -0.77
N SER A 185 4.78 -14.04 0.00
CA SER A 185 5.86 -13.14 -0.35
C SER A 185 6.64 -13.81 -1.48
N ASN A 186 6.69 -13.20 -2.65
CA ASN A 186 7.69 -13.61 -3.62
C ASN A 186 9.06 -13.32 -3.00
N GLN A 187 9.66 -14.33 -2.39
CA GLN A 187 11.06 -14.33 -1.99
C GLN A 187 11.91 -14.45 -3.26
N LEU A 188 11.85 -13.42 -4.10
CA LEU A 188 12.90 -13.20 -5.08
C LEU A 188 14.05 -12.50 -4.36
N PRO A 189 15.31 -12.71 -4.79
CA PRO A 189 16.51 -12.23 -4.08
C PRO A 189 16.57 -10.71 -3.84
N ASN A 190 15.57 -9.94 -4.22
CA ASN A 190 15.52 -8.48 -4.21
C ASN A 190 14.35 -7.89 -3.39
N ASP A 191 13.80 -8.61 -2.39
CA ASP A 191 12.78 -8.11 -1.45
C ASP A 191 11.53 -7.46 -2.08
N ASN A 192 11.18 -7.81 -3.32
CA ASN A 192 9.92 -7.36 -3.91
C ASN A 192 8.76 -8.17 -3.33
N PHE A 193 8.36 -7.83 -2.11
CA PHE A 193 7.07 -8.24 -1.54
C PHE A 193 5.97 -7.76 -2.49
N GLN A 194 5.22 -8.71 -3.06
CA GLN A 194 4.02 -8.39 -3.83
C GLN A 194 2.80 -8.57 -2.92
N PRO A 195 2.27 -7.50 -2.33
CA PRO A 195 1.06 -7.60 -1.54
C PRO A 195 -0.10 -8.04 -2.43
N GLY A 196 -1.05 -8.78 -1.84
CA GLY A 196 -2.27 -9.19 -2.55
C GLY A 196 -2.17 -10.50 -3.33
N VAL A 197 -1.05 -11.24 -3.23
CA VAL A 197 -0.95 -12.60 -3.79
C VAL A 197 -1.17 -13.63 -2.69
N PHE A 198 -2.15 -14.52 -2.89
CA PHE A 198 -2.54 -15.55 -1.94
C PHE A 198 -2.53 -16.93 -2.59
N GLU A 199 -2.16 -17.96 -1.84
CA GLU A 199 -2.14 -19.34 -2.31
C GLU A 199 -2.69 -20.29 -1.26
N SER A 200 -3.40 -21.30 -1.72
CA SER A 200 -3.88 -22.41 -0.90
C SER A 200 -3.76 -23.71 -1.67
N VAL A 201 -3.57 -24.80 -0.94
CA VAL A 201 -3.70 -26.17 -1.49
C VAL A 201 -4.87 -26.82 -0.78
N THR A 202 -5.92 -27.14 -1.51
CA THR A 202 -7.17 -27.67 -0.96
C THR A 202 -7.83 -28.63 -1.95
N ARG A 203 -8.71 -29.51 -1.45
CA ARG A 203 -9.56 -30.31 -2.28
C ARG A 203 -10.73 -29.46 -2.76
N LEU A 204 -10.99 -29.51 -4.06
CA LEU A 204 -12.16 -28.91 -4.69
C LEU A 204 -12.97 -29.97 -5.44
N SER A 205 -14.28 -29.80 -5.47
CA SER A 205 -15.21 -30.61 -6.24
C SER A 205 -16.24 -29.72 -6.95
N PRO A 206 -16.90 -30.20 -8.01
CA PRO A 206 -17.94 -29.42 -8.69
C PRO A 206 -18.97 -28.87 -7.68
N GLY A 207 -19.22 -27.57 -7.72
CA GLY A 207 -20.10 -26.88 -6.79
C GLY A 207 -19.92 -25.38 -6.73
N GLU A 208 -20.37 -24.76 -5.68
CA GLU A 208 -20.24 -23.32 -5.45
C GLU A 208 -19.31 -23.03 -4.29
N PHE A 209 -18.54 -21.94 -4.39
CA PHE A 209 -17.74 -21.43 -3.29
C PHE A 209 -17.81 -19.90 -3.21
N TYR A 210 -17.47 -19.39 -2.05
CA TYR A 210 -17.37 -17.99 -1.71
C TYR A 210 -15.96 -17.67 -1.22
N ILE A 211 -15.49 -16.48 -1.54
CA ILE A 211 -14.19 -15.97 -1.08
C ILE A 211 -14.47 -14.84 -0.10
N VAL A 212 -13.80 -14.85 1.07
CA VAL A 212 -13.98 -13.80 2.10
C VAL A 212 -12.64 -13.40 2.71
N ASN A 213 -12.59 -12.19 3.30
CA ASN A 213 -11.41 -11.66 3.96
C ASN A 213 -11.30 -12.01 5.45
N GLY A 214 -12.15 -12.91 5.95
CA GLY A 214 -12.13 -13.33 7.35
C GLY A 214 -12.89 -14.63 7.58
N ASN A 215 -12.65 -15.27 8.71
CA ASN A 215 -13.33 -16.51 9.13
C ASN A 215 -14.23 -16.36 10.37
N ASN A 216 -14.54 -15.12 10.75
CA ASN A 216 -15.50 -14.81 11.82
C ASN A 216 -16.84 -14.39 11.23
N ALA A 217 -17.81 -15.28 11.19
CA ALA A 217 -19.14 -15.02 10.64
C ALA A 217 -19.92 -13.86 11.31
N SER A 218 -19.47 -13.41 12.49
CA SER A 218 -20.08 -12.29 13.22
C SER A 218 -19.36 -10.96 13.00
N ALA A 219 -18.31 -10.91 12.17
CA ALA A 219 -17.61 -9.67 11.87
C ALA A 219 -18.49 -8.81 10.93
N GLU A 220 -18.71 -7.56 11.30
CA GLU A 220 -19.48 -6.60 10.49
C GLU A 220 -18.73 -6.16 9.23
N ASP A 221 -17.40 -6.36 9.23
CA ASP A 221 -16.48 -5.89 8.16
C ASP A 221 -16.06 -7.02 7.20
N LEU A 222 -16.85 -8.10 7.07
CA LEU A 222 -16.56 -9.14 6.11
C LEU A 222 -16.82 -8.65 4.68
N THR A 223 -15.76 -8.64 3.89
CA THR A 223 -15.86 -8.38 2.45
C THR A 223 -15.85 -9.72 1.72
N HIS A 224 -16.87 -9.93 0.87
CA HIS A 224 -16.96 -11.06 -0.01
C HIS A 224 -16.39 -10.73 -1.38
N TYR A 225 -15.87 -11.75 -2.04
CA TYR A 225 -15.35 -11.69 -3.38
C TYR A 225 -15.89 -12.88 -4.19
N TYR A 226 -16.01 -12.69 -5.48
CA TYR A 226 -16.43 -13.73 -6.41
C TYR A 226 -15.62 -13.67 -7.71
N ILE A 227 -15.70 -14.71 -8.52
CA ILE A 227 -15.11 -14.76 -9.84
C ILE A 227 -16.23 -14.54 -10.86
N ASN A 228 -16.10 -13.49 -11.67
CA ASN A 228 -17.07 -13.20 -12.71
C ASN A 228 -16.92 -14.13 -13.93
N SER A 229 -17.80 -13.98 -14.90
CA SER A 229 -17.80 -14.81 -16.14
C SER A 229 -16.55 -14.66 -17.01
N GLU A 230 -15.72 -13.65 -16.76
CA GLU A 230 -14.43 -13.43 -17.44
C GLU A 230 -13.26 -14.06 -16.70
N GLY A 231 -13.52 -14.74 -15.57
CA GLY A 231 -12.49 -15.34 -14.72
C GLY A 231 -11.76 -14.33 -13.83
N LYS A 232 -12.38 -13.19 -13.54
CA LYS A 232 -11.78 -12.09 -12.78
C LYS A 232 -12.38 -11.97 -11.38
N ILE A 233 -11.52 -11.68 -10.40
CA ILE A 233 -11.94 -11.46 -9.03
C ILE A 233 -12.61 -10.09 -8.90
N ARG A 234 -13.81 -10.07 -8.27
CA ARG A 234 -14.59 -8.87 -8.00
C ARG A 234 -15.08 -8.88 -6.54
N SER A 235 -15.31 -7.71 -5.99
CA SER A 235 -16.00 -7.58 -4.70
C SER A 235 -17.50 -7.80 -4.90
N GLY A 236 -18.12 -8.57 -4.00
CA GLY A 236 -19.57 -8.87 -4.03
C GLY A 236 -19.89 -10.23 -3.43
N ASP A 237 -21.17 -10.48 -3.23
CA ASP A 237 -21.71 -11.65 -2.53
C ASP A 237 -22.13 -12.80 -3.45
N ASP A 238 -21.85 -12.67 -4.75
CA ASP A 238 -22.20 -13.72 -5.70
C ASP A 238 -21.37 -14.98 -5.46
N PRO A 239 -21.94 -16.19 -5.62
CA PRO A 239 -21.19 -17.41 -5.56
C PRO A 239 -20.31 -17.57 -6.81
N THR A 240 -19.16 -18.23 -6.62
CA THR A 240 -18.35 -18.69 -7.73
C THR A 240 -18.62 -20.15 -8.01
N THR A 241 -18.89 -20.51 -9.26
CA THR A 241 -19.04 -21.91 -9.67
C THR A 241 -17.69 -22.53 -9.98
N PHE A 242 -17.41 -23.68 -9.39
CA PHE A 242 -16.29 -24.55 -9.75
C PHE A 242 -16.86 -25.75 -10.52
N ASP A 243 -16.45 -25.92 -11.77
CA ASP A 243 -16.97 -26.91 -12.70
C ASP A 243 -15.91 -27.94 -13.19
N MET A 244 -14.69 -27.85 -12.63
CA MET A 244 -13.62 -28.80 -12.92
C MET A 244 -13.81 -30.11 -12.16
N GLU A 245 -13.08 -31.16 -12.53
CA GLU A 245 -13.16 -32.46 -11.84
C GLU A 245 -12.74 -32.36 -10.37
N GLU A 246 -13.26 -33.28 -9.53
CA GLU A 246 -12.85 -33.36 -8.14
C GLU A 246 -11.36 -33.70 -8.05
N GLY A 247 -10.62 -32.90 -7.29
CA GLY A 247 -9.17 -33.09 -7.14
C GLY A 247 -8.56 -32.21 -6.05
N VAL A 248 -7.27 -32.35 -5.85
CA VAL A 248 -6.48 -31.45 -5.00
C VAL A 248 -5.90 -30.36 -5.89
N TYR A 249 -6.15 -29.11 -5.55
CA TYR A 249 -5.73 -27.96 -6.36
C TYR A 249 -4.84 -27.03 -5.57
N ARG A 250 -3.80 -26.53 -6.23
CA ARG A 250 -3.15 -25.30 -5.85
C ARG A 250 -3.97 -24.15 -6.43
N VAL A 251 -4.59 -23.38 -5.57
CA VAL A 251 -5.37 -22.19 -5.92
C VAL A 251 -4.53 -20.99 -5.64
N ARG A 252 -4.29 -20.13 -6.63
CA ARG A 252 -3.52 -18.91 -6.49
C ARG A 252 -4.35 -17.71 -6.96
N MET A 253 -4.46 -16.72 -6.09
CA MET A 253 -5.11 -15.43 -6.37
C MET A 253 -4.06 -14.32 -6.42
N ASP A 254 -4.15 -13.46 -7.44
CA ASP A 254 -3.42 -12.20 -7.54
C ASP A 254 -4.45 -11.07 -7.57
N LEU A 255 -4.65 -10.44 -6.42
CA LEU A 255 -5.69 -9.41 -6.25
C LEU A 255 -5.33 -8.12 -6.98
N ALA A 256 -4.03 -7.83 -7.15
CA ALA A 256 -3.60 -6.64 -7.91
C ALA A 256 -3.94 -6.76 -9.40
N LYS A 257 -4.00 -7.99 -9.91
CA LYS A 257 -4.35 -8.31 -11.31
C LYS A 257 -5.78 -8.83 -11.45
N ALA A 258 -6.52 -8.96 -10.35
CA ALA A 258 -7.84 -9.59 -10.27
C ALA A 258 -7.88 -11.00 -10.90
N THR A 259 -6.80 -11.79 -10.79
CA THR A 259 -6.71 -13.11 -11.42
C THR A 259 -6.71 -14.23 -10.40
N ILE A 260 -7.26 -15.37 -10.80
CA ILE A 260 -7.21 -16.62 -10.06
C ILE A 260 -6.79 -17.76 -10.98
N SER A 261 -6.06 -18.72 -10.45
CA SER A 261 -5.68 -19.92 -11.17
C SER A 261 -5.86 -21.17 -10.30
N PHE A 262 -6.27 -22.25 -10.93
CA PHE A 262 -6.43 -23.57 -10.35
C PHE A 262 -5.48 -24.53 -11.07
N VAL A 263 -4.54 -25.12 -10.32
CA VAL A 263 -3.60 -26.09 -10.86
C VAL A 263 -3.79 -27.40 -10.10
N GLU A 264 -4.26 -28.43 -10.77
CA GLU A 264 -4.42 -29.75 -10.18
C GLU A 264 -3.07 -30.32 -9.74
N ILE A 265 -3.05 -30.87 -8.54
CA ILE A 265 -1.91 -31.59 -7.97
C ILE A 265 -2.21 -33.08 -8.07
N SER A 266 -1.72 -33.72 -9.09
CA SER A 266 -1.94 -35.14 -9.34
C SER A 266 -1.02 -36.05 -8.53
N ASN A 267 0.16 -35.55 -8.13
CA ASN A 267 1.15 -36.32 -7.38
C ASN A 267 2.10 -35.40 -6.60
N ILE A 268 2.28 -35.67 -5.31
CA ILE A 268 3.36 -35.08 -4.51
C ILE A 268 4.25 -36.20 -4.01
N GLN A 269 5.55 -36.03 -4.16
CA GLN A 269 6.53 -37.02 -3.80
C GLN A 269 7.59 -36.44 -2.87
N LEU A 270 7.95 -37.20 -1.86
CA LEU A 270 9.16 -36.96 -1.12
C LEU A 270 10.34 -37.49 -1.95
N TYR A 271 11.26 -36.61 -2.31
CA TYR A 271 12.38 -36.93 -3.19
C TYR A 271 13.71 -36.70 -2.43
N ILE A 272 14.58 -37.73 -2.49
CA ILE A 272 15.92 -37.63 -1.91
C ILE A 272 16.91 -37.18 -3.00
N LEU A 273 17.43 -35.96 -2.86
CA LEU A 273 18.37 -35.40 -3.83
C LEU A 273 19.67 -36.15 -3.94
N ALA A 274 20.18 -36.67 -2.81
CA ALA A 274 21.49 -37.35 -2.75
C ALA A 274 21.59 -38.59 -3.65
N ASN A 275 20.52 -39.37 -3.79
CA ASN A 275 20.49 -40.58 -4.62
C ASN A 275 19.49 -40.48 -5.78
N GLN A 276 18.90 -39.31 -5.99
CA GLN A 276 17.91 -39.03 -7.01
C GLN A 276 16.73 -40.04 -7.06
N ALA A 277 16.24 -40.41 -5.91
CA ALA A 277 15.19 -41.41 -5.75
C ALA A 277 13.94 -40.84 -5.07
N VAL A 278 12.76 -41.28 -5.51
CA VAL A 278 11.50 -41.09 -4.79
C VAL A 278 11.53 -41.95 -3.54
N LYS A 279 11.29 -41.33 -2.39
CA LYS A 279 11.23 -42.00 -1.07
C LYS A 279 9.83 -42.47 -0.75
N ALA A 280 8.85 -41.62 -1.01
CA ALA A 280 7.44 -41.90 -0.77
C ALA A 280 6.54 -41.02 -1.62
N ASP A 281 5.38 -41.51 -1.97
CA ASP A 281 4.25 -40.74 -2.46
C ASP A 281 3.50 -40.16 -1.27
N LEU A 282 3.07 -38.89 -1.39
CA LEU A 282 2.32 -38.18 -0.37
C LEU A 282 0.85 -38.10 -0.78
N GLN A 283 -0.04 -38.45 0.11
CA GLN A 283 -1.49 -38.35 -0.09
C GLN A 283 -2.04 -37.14 0.64
N TYR A 284 -2.90 -36.39 0.00
CA TYR A 284 -3.62 -35.28 0.61
C TYR A 284 -4.69 -35.83 1.54
N ILE A 285 -4.64 -35.42 2.82
CA ILE A 285 -5.57 -35.85 3.87
C ILE A 285 -6.50 -34.74 4.35
N GLY A 286 -6.45 -33.56 3.76
CA GLY A 286 -7.26 -32.39 4.10
C GLY A 286 -6.49 -31.32 4.86
N ASN A 287 -7.08 -30.14 4.97
CA ASN A 287 -6.55 -29.00 5.73
C ASN A 287 -5.06 -28.72 5.41
N HIS A 288 -4.73 -28.58 4.14
CA HIS A 288 -3.37 -28.31 3.62
C HIS A 288 -2.31 -29.38 3.95
N THR A 289 -2.74 -30.55 4.43
CA THR A 289 -1.83 -31.57 4.96
C THR A 289 -1.66 -32.73 3.98
N PHE A 290 -0.42 -33.14 3.78
CA PHE A 290 -0.05 -34.33 3.03
C PHE A 290 0.60 -35.36 3.95
N GLU A 291 0.23 -36.60 3.81
CA GLU A 291 0.74 -37.72 4.61
C GLU A 291 1.46 -38.73 3.72
N ALA A 292 2.61 -39.22 4.18
CA ALA A 292 3.28 -40.37 3.63
C ALA A 292 3.00 -41.60 4.47
N THR A 293 2.26 -42.57 3.97
CA THR A 293 2.06 -43.85 4.65
C THR A 293 3.25 -44.76 4.41
N ASN A 294 3.78 -45.36 5.49
CA ASN A 294 4.91 -46.32 5.48
C ASN A 294 6.27 -45.70 5.02
N ALA A 295 6.49 -44.41 5.16
CA ALA A 295 7.79 -43.84 4.99
C ALA A 295 8.64 -44.03 6.25
N TYR A 296 9.65 -44.86 6.17
CA TYR A 296 10.68 -44.92 7.21
C TYR A 296 11.71 -43.84 6.92
N PHE A 297 11.84 -42.89 7.84
CA PHE A 297 12.92 -41.91 7.84
C PHE A 297 14.04 -42.44 8.72
N GLU A 298 15.15 -42.89 8.12
CA GLU A 298 16.41 -42.99 8.87
C GLU A 298 16.94 -41.55 8.99
N PHE A 299 16.93 -41.02 10.20
CA PHE A 299 17.67 -39.80 10.51
C PHE A 299 19.16 -40.17 10.47
N LEU A 300 19.83 -39.81 9.39
CA LEU A 300 21.28 -39.84 9.37
C LEU A 300 21.75 -38.69 10.25
N THR A 301 22.39 -39.02 11.37
CA THR A 301 23.08 -38.00 12.17
C THR A 301 24.37 -37.56 11.47
N PRO A 302 24.91 -36.36 11.72
CA PRO A 302 26.19 -35.93 11.18
C PRO A 302 27.36 -36.91 11.41
N GLU A 303 27.21 -37.78 12.42
CA GLU A 303 28.18 -38.81 12.79
C GLU A 303 27.97 -40.13 12.04
N SER A 304 26.90 -40.25 11.23
CA SER A 304 26.67 -41.46 10.42
C SER A 304 27.68 -41.50 9.27
N PRO A 305 28.32 -42.67 8.99
CA PRO A 305 29.34 -42.78 7.92
C PRO A 305 28.85 -42.36 6.54
N ASP A 306 27.55 -42.43 6.30
CA ASP A 306 26.89 -42.09 5.06
C ASP A 306 26.13 -40.74 5.11
N ALA A 307 26.34 -39.94 6.16
CA ALA A 307 25.71 -38.63 6.27
C ALA A 307 26.34 -37.69 5.24
N PRO A 308 25.55 -37.07 4.36
CA PRO A 308 26.08 -36.07 3.45
C PRO A 308 26.47 -34.79 4.21
N ASP A 309 27.55 -34.13 3.79
CA ASP A 309 28.12 -32.91 4.42
C ASP A 309 27.13 -31.72 4.57
N TRP A 310 25.92 -31.82 3.99
CA TRP A 310 24.90 -30.77 4.01
C TRP A 310 23.71 -31.06 4.95
N LEU A 311 23.77 -32.12 5.77
CA LEU A 311 22.78 -32.35 6.82
C LEU A 311 22.96 -31.34 7.95
N GLY A 312 22.59 -30.11 7.69
CA GLY A 312 22.39 -29.07 8.67
C GLY A 312 20.89 -28.72 8.70
N TRP A 313 20.27 -28.76 9.87
CA TRP A 313 19.00 -28.11 10.10
C TRP A 313 19.33 -26.64 10.39
N GLU A 314 19.01 -25.72 9.48
CA GLU A 314 18.89 -24.33 9.86
C GLU A 314 17.50 -24.15 10.47
N GLU A 315 17.46 -23.75 11.75
CA GLU A 315 16.25 -23.38 12.50
C GLU A 315 15.69 -22.04 11.97
#